data_6b43e83514a0f6138ecea2ba1b8490e5
#
_entry.id   6b43e83514a0f6138ecea2ba1b8490e5
#
_cell.length_a   1.000
_cell.length_b   1.000
_cell.length_c   1.000
_cell.angle_alpha   90.00
_cell.angle_beta   90.00
_cell.angle_gamma   90.00
#
_symmetry.space_group_name_H-M   'P 1'
#
loop_
_entity.id
_entity.type
_entity.pdbx_description
1 polymer ?
#
loop_
_entity_poly.entity_id
_entity_poly.type
_entity_poly.pdbx_seq_one_letter_code
_entity_poly.pdbx_strand_id
1 'polypeptide(L)'
;MAARSQIAETIDALKHTVKDLAAKGHRGFDCSAGSLAKLAEWGAAPQLLSETLRDIRLDLGDCQRCRISGDRNNFVFGAGSSAAIVVFIGEGPGFDEDQQGLPFVGPAGQLLTNIIEAIHLKREQVYICNIVKCRPPQNRNPQPDEILSLIHI
;
A
#
# COMPACT_ATOMS: atom_id res chain seq x y z
N MET A 1 11.07 -17.58 6.19
CA MET A 1 12.37 -17.05 6.68
C MET A 1 13.45 -16.99 5.58
N ALA A 2 13.60 -18.00 4.69
CA ALA A 2 14.64 -18.02 3.65
C ALA A 2 14.61 -16.83 2.65
N ALA A 3 13.46 -16.40 2.18
CA ALA A 3 13.36 -15.32 1.20
C ALA A 3 13.83 -13.94 1.74
N ARG A 4 13.65 -13.64 3.03
CA ARG A 4 14.16 -12.42 3.66
C ARG A 4 15.67 -12.41 3.78
N SER A 5 16.30 -13.56 4.04
CA SER A 5 17.77 -13.70 4.06
C SER A 5 18.34 -13.42 2.66
N GLN A 6 17.72 -13.95 1.62
CA GLN A 6 18.19 -13.80 0.24
C GLN A 6 18.11 -12.36 -0.27
N ILE A 7 17.07 -11.60 0.12
CA ILE A 7 16.95 -10.17 -0.21
C ILE A 7 18.03 -9.36 0.52
N ALA A 8 18.28 -9.63 1.79
CA ALA A 8 19.32 -8.93 2.55
C ALA A 8 20.72 -9.18 1.97
N GLU A 9 21.04 -10.42 1.59
CA GLU A 9 22.29 -10.79 0.92
C GLU A 9 22.44 -10.09 -0.44
N THR A 10 21.36 -9.99 -1.21
CA THR A 10 21.36 -9.28 -2.50
C THR A 10 21.60 -7.78 -2.33
N ILE A 11 20.98 -7.16 -1.32
CA ILE A 11 21.20 -5.74 -0.99
C ILE A 11 22.64 -5.50 -0.56
N ASP A 12 23.21 -6.36 0.25
CA ASP A 12 24.61 -6.21 0.69
C ASP A 12 25.60 -6.40 -0.45
N ALA A 13 25.37 -7.35 -1.35
CA ALA A 13 26.15 -7.51 -2.56
C ALA A 13 26.07 -6.26 -3.47
N LEU A 14 24.88 -5.68 -3.62
CA LEU A 14 24.70 -4.43 -4.39
C LEU A 14 25.46 -3.26 -3.77
N LYS A 15 25.42 -3.11 -2.43
CA LYS A 15 26.17 -2.09 -1.70
C LYS A 15 27.68 -2.21 -1.92
N HIS A 16 28.21 -3.43 -1.87
CA HIS A 16 29.64 -3.69 -2.14
C HIS A 16 29.99 -3.30 -3.56
N THR A 17 29.19 -3.71 -4.54
CA THR A 17 29.42 -3.37 -5.97
C THR A 17 29.42 -1.86 -6.20
N VAL A 18 28.47 -1.13 -5.62
CA VAL A 18 28.40 0.35 -5.75
C VAL A 18 29.62 1.01 -5.09
N LYS A 19 30.07 0.54 -3.93
CA LYS A 19 31.28 1.05 -3.26
C LYS A 19 32.55 0.80 -4.10
N ASP A 20 32.68 -0.37 -4.69
CA ASP A 20 33.82 -0.73 -5.53
C ASP A 20 33.85 0.09 -6.83
N LEU A 21 32.70 0.32 -7.44
CA LEU A 21 32.58 1.19 -8.61
C LEU A 21 32.93 2.64 -8.28
N ALA A 22 32.49 3.15 -7.14
CA ALA A 22 32.85 4.47 -6.66
C ALA A 22 34.36 4.62 -6.40
N ALA A 23 34.98 3.61 -5.77
CA ALA A 23 36.43 3.57 -5.53
C ALA A 23 37.26 3.56 -6.84
N LYS A 24 36.70 2.99 -7.91
CA LYS A 24 37.31 2.97 -9.28
C LYS A 24 37.02 4.24 -10.07
N GLY A 25 36.42 5.27 -9.48
CA GLY A 25 36.17 6.57 -10.10
C GLY A 25 34.99 6.61 -11.08
N HIS A 26 34.12 5.62 -11.09
CA HIS A 26 32.88 5.66 -11.89
C HIS A 26 31.94 6.74 -11.34
N ARG A 27 31.66 7.79 -12.15
CA ARG A 27 30.82 8.94 -11.78
C ARG A 27 29.35 8.79 -12.21
N GLY A 28 28.94 7.61 -12.63
CA GLY A 28 27.57 7.34 -13.08
C GLY A 28 26.55 7.15 -11.95
N PHE A 29 27.00 7.10 -10.68
CA PHE A 29 26.15 6.95 -9.51
C PHE A 29 26.34 8.14 -8.58
N ASP A 30 25.25 8.66 -8.03
CA ASP A 30 25.35 9.60 -6.92
C ASP A 30 25.84 8.86 -5.66
N CYS A 31 27.15 8.92 -5.44
CA CYS A 31 27.82 8.37 -4.25
C CYS A 31 28.01 9.42 -3.16
N SER A 32 27.14 10.42 -3.10
CA SER A 32 27.16 11.40 -2.01
C SER A 32 27.04 10.71 -0.65
N ALA A 33 27.55 11.33 0.40
CA ALA A 33 27.40 10.82 1.77
C ALA A 33 25.92 10.59 2.14
N GLY A 34 25.00 11.40 1.60
CA GLY A 34 23.58 11.23 1.76
C GLY A 34 23.01 9.98 1.09
N SER A 35 23.46 9.67 -0.14
CA SER A 35 23.07 8.45 -0.86
C SER A 35 23.61 7.18 -0.19
N LEU A 36 24.83 7.23 0.34
CA LEU A 36 25.43 6.12 1.08
C LEU A 36 24.75 5.91 2.43
N ALA A 37 24.32 6.98 3.12
CA ALA A 37 23.54 6.89 4.35
C ALA A 37 22.18 6.23 4.09
N LYS A 38 21.47 6.62 3.02
CA LYS A 38 20.20 5.96 2.63
C LYS A 38 20.39 4.48 2.28
N LEU A 39 21.47 4.12 1.57
CA LEU A 39 21.79 2.71 1.30
C LEU A 39 22.10 1.91 2.58
N ALA A 40 22.69 2.55 3.57
CA ALA A 40 22.90 1.94 4.90
C ALA A 40 21.58 1.73 5.65
N GLU A 41 20.64 2.66 5.54
CA GLU A 41 19.29 2.53 6.10
C GLU A 41 18.49 1.39 5.44
N TRP A 42 18.65 1.15 4.15
CA TRP A 42 17.97 0.04 3.44
C TRP A 42 18.44 -1.35 3.89
N GLY A 43 19.59 -1.46 4.51
CA GLY A 43 20.08 -2.72 5.07
C GLY A 43 19.89 -2.85 6.57
N ALA A 44 19.45 -1.81 7.24
CA ALA A 44 18.88 -1.97 8.56
C ALA A 44 17.62 -2.84 8.40
N ALA A 45 17.47 -3.86 9.26
CA ALA A 45 16.21 -4.61 9.31
C ALA A 45 15.10 -3.56 9.38
N PRO A 46 14.04 -3.67 8.53
CA PRO A 46 12.95 -2.73 8.62
C PRO A 46 12.55 -2.73 10.08
N GLN A 47 12.72 -1.60 10.76
CA GLN A 47 11.93 -1.38 11.95
C GLN A 47 10.52 -1.67 11.47
N LEU A 48 9.96 -2.76 11.96
CA LEU A 48 8.54 -3.01 11.82
C LEU A 48 7.92 -1.72 12.31
N LEU A 49 7.52 -0.88 11.37
CA LEU A 49 6.77 0.31 11.69
C LEU A 49 5.64 -0.24 12.53
N SER A 50 5.64 0.12 13.80
CA SER A 50 4.61 -0.33 14.75
C SER A 50 3.27 0.38 14.44
N GLU A 51 3.18 0.97 13.25
CA GLU A 51 1.99 1.62 12.75
C GLU A 51 0.85 0.62 12.61
N THR A 52 -0.20 0.89 13.32
CA THR A 52 -1.43 0.13 13.20
C THR A 52 -2.31 0.71 12.09
N LEU A 53 -3.27 -0.08 11.59
CA LEU A 53 -4.31 0.44 10.68
C LEU A 53 -5.04 1.65 11.27
N ARG A 54 -5.11 1.74 12.60
CA ARG A 54 -5.69 2.90 13.30
C ARG A 54 -4.83 4.14 13.12
N ASP A 55 -3.52 4.00 13.26
CA ASP A 55 -2.58 5.12 13.12
C ASP A 55 -2.60 5.64 11.69
N ILE A 56 -2.59 4.75 10.70
CA ILE A 56 -2.73 5.09 9.28
C ILE A 56 -4.06 5.81 9.02
N ARG A 57 -5.17 5.34 9.60
CA ARG A 57 -6.46 5.98 9.43
C ARG A 57 -6.50 7.38 10.05
N LEU A 58 -5.84 7.58 11.19
CA LEU A 58 -5.72 8.88 11.85
C LEU A 58 -4.85 9.85 11.04
N ASP A 59 -3.73 9.37 10.48
CA ASP A 59 -2.86 10.16 9.60
C ASP A 59 -3.58 10.59 8.31
N LEU A 60 -4.38 9.70 7.73
CA LEU A 60 -5.19 10.03 6.56
C LEU A 60 -6.30 11.04 6.89
N GLY A 61 -6.89 10.96 8.06
CA GLY A 61 -7.97 11.85 8.50
C GLY A 61 -9.06 12.01 7.45
N ASP A 62 -9.44 13.24 7.14
CA ASP A 62 -10.25 13.62 5.98
C ASP A 62 -9.35 13.90 4.76
N CYS A 63 -8.69 12.88 4.26
CA CYS A 63 -7.66 12.94 3.23
C CYS A 63 -8.07 13.80 2.02
N GLN A 64 -7.25 14.81 1.72
CA GLN A 64 -7.39 15.70 0.55
C GLN A 64 -6.15 15.67 -0.36
N ARG A 65 -5.41 14.56 -0.36
CA ARG A 65 -4.12 14.43 -1.06
C ARG A 65 -4.23 14.40 -2.58
N CYS A 66 -5.42 14.15 -3.12
CA CYS A 66 -5.67 14.13 -4.57
C CYS A 66 -7.06 14.70 -4.91
N ARG A 67 -7.26 15.01 -6.19
CA ARG A 67 -8.45 15.71 -6.68
C ARG A 67 -9.77 14.95 -6.50
N ILE A 68 -9.77 13.61 -6.43
CA ILE A 68 -11.00 12.84 -6.23
C ILE A 68 -11.59 12.95 -4.82
N SER A 69 -10.86 13.59 -3.90
CA SER A 69 -11.37 13.84 -2.55
C SER A 69 -12.57 14.79 -2.51
N GLY A 70 -12.67 15.72 -3.47
CA GLY A 70 -13.76 16.70 -3.53
C GLY A 70 -15.11 16.14 -3.97
N ASP A 71 -15.12 15.01 -4.67
CA ASP A 71 -16.33 14.43 -5.28
C ASP A 71 -16.88 13.23 -4.49
N ARG A 72 -16.18 12.77 -3.43
CA ARG A 72 -16.63 11.64 -2.60
C ARG A 72 -17.71 12.05 -1.61
N ASN A 73 -18.61 11.12 -1.29
CA ASN A 73 -19.49 11.24 -0.12
C ASN A 73 -18.80 10.71 1.14
N ASN A 74 -18.13 9.56 1.03
CA ASN A 74 -17.42 8.94 2.13
C ASN A 74 -16.00 8.52 1.78
N PHE A 75 -15.13 8.53 2.79
CA PHE A 75 -13.80 7.97 2.72
C PHE A 75 -13.85 6.46 3.01
N VAL A 76 -13.52 5.63 2.03
CA VAL A 76 -13.56 4.17 2.12
C VAL A 76 -12.18 3.64 2.46
N PHE A 77 -11.85 3.58 3.75
CA PHE A 77 -10.51 3.19 4.22
C PHE A 77 -10.20 1.72 3.94
N GLY A 78 -11.06 0.85 4.43
CA GLY A 78 -10.97 -0.60 4.42
C GLY A 78 -11.78 -1.18 5.56
N ALA A 79 -11.99 -2.51 5.54
CA ALA A 79 -12.75 -3.21 6.56
C ALA A 79 -12.23 -4.64 6.76
N GLY A 80 -12.39 -5.18 7.96
CA GLY A 80 -12.00 -6.53 8.32
C GLY A 80 -10.97 -6.58 9.45
N SER A 81 -10.30 -7.70 9.60
CA SER A 81 -9.33 -7.95 10.66
C SER A 81 -8.00 -7.27 10.39
N SER A 82 -7.47 -6.53 11.36
CA SER A 82 -6.08 -6.02 11.31
C SER A 82 -5.03 -7.13 11.43
N ALA A 83 -5.41 -8.33 11.89
CA ALA A 83 -4.56 -9.52 11.97
C ALA A 83 -4.85 -10.52 10.85
N ALA A 84 -5.51 -10.08 9.77
CA ALA A 84 -5.88 -10.94 8.66
C ALA A 84 -4.65 -11.54 7.98
N ILE A 85 -4.70 -12.83 7.67
CA ILE A 85 -3.68 -13.53 6.86
C ILE A 85 -3.92 -13.39 5.36
N VAL A 86 -5.14 -12.97 4.96
CA VAL A 86 -5.53 -12.72 3.57
C VAL A 86 -6.05 -11.30 3.45
N VAL A 87 -5.51 -10.57 2.49
CA VAL A 87 -5.93 -9.20 2.16
C VAL A 87 -6.43 -9.15 0.72
N PHE A 88 -7.62 -8.61 0.53
CA PHE A 88 -8.19 -8.34 -0.79
C PHE A 88 -8.04 -6.86 -1.11
N ILE A 89 -7.41 -6.55 -2.24
CA ILE A 89 -7.15 -5.18 -2.66
C ILE A 89 -7.81 -4.96 -4.02
N GLY A 90 -8.82 -4.08 -4.06
CA GLY A 90 -9.44 -3.62 -5.30
C GLY A 90 -8.81 -2.31 -5.80
N GLU A 91 -9.36 -1.79 -6.88
CA GLU A 91 -8.88 -0.56 -7.51
C GLU A 91 -9.39 0.69 -6.78
N GLY A 92 -10.69 0.82 -6.62
CA GLY A 92 -11.33 1.98 -6.00
C GLY A 92 -12.78 1.72 -5.61
N PRO A 93 -13.38 2.58 -4.76
CA PRO A 93 -14.78 2.48 -4.38
C PRO A 93 -15.71 2.76 -5.56
N GLY A 94 -16.80 2.01 -5.65
CA GLY A 94 -17.93 2.29 -6.50
C GLY A 94 -18.98 3.18 -5.80
N PHE A 95 -20.17 3.29 -6.41
CA PHE A 95 -21.26 4.11 -5.89
C PHE A 95 -21.74 3.63 -4.50
N ASP A 96 -21.99 2.34 -4.36
CA ASP A 96 -22.52 1.78 -3.12
C ASP A 96 -21.51 1.88 -1.97
N GLU A 97 -20.22 1.70 -2.26
CA GLU A 97 -19.12 1.86 -1.32
C GLU A 97 -18.98 3.31 -0.86
N ASP A 98 -19.12 4.26 -1.80
CA ASP A 98 -19.06 5.69 -1.49
C ASP A 98 -20.26 6.14 -0.64
N GLN A 99 -21.45 5.53 -0.82
CA GLN A 99 -22.61 5.82 0.01
C GLN A 99 -22.48 5.27 1.44
N GLN A 100 -21.86 4.09 1.60
CA GLN A 100 -21.79 3.38 2.89
C GLN A 100 -20.48 3.59 3.64
N GLY A 101 -19.42 4.07 2.98
CA GLY A 101 -18.08 4.19 3.58
C GLY A 101 -17.38 2.86 3.81
N LEU A 102 -17.86 1.78 3.19
CA LEU A 102 -17.34 0.42 3.35
C LEU A 102 -16.89 -0.15 1.99
N PRO A 103 -15.78 -0.92 1.94
CA PRO A 103 -15.30 -1.50 0.70
C PRO A 103 -16.13 -2.71 0.28
N PHE A 104 -16.36 -2.89 -1.01
CA PHE A 104 -16.98 -4.06 -1.60
C PHE A 104 -18.35 -4.41 -0.99
N VAL A 105 -19.30 -3.49 -1.02
CA VAL A 105 -20.68 -3.68 -0.55
C VAL A 105 -21.70 -3.80 -1.69
N GLY A 106 -21.36 -3.33 -2.89
CA GLY A 106 -22.17 -3.45 -4.08
C GLY A 106 -22.15 -4.88 -4.68
N PRO A 107 -22.67 -5.06 -5.93
CA PRO A 107 -22.76 -6.39 -6.57
C PRO A 107 -21.43 -7.13 -6.66
N ALA A 108 -20.33 -6.44 -6.99
CA ALA A 108 -18.98 -7.04 -6.98
C ALA A 108 -18.55 -7.47 -5.57
N GLY A 109 -18.98 -6.73 -4.56
CA GLY A 109 -18.72 -7.05 -3.14
C GLY A 109 -19.48 -8.30 -2.68
N GLN A 110 -20.68 -8.52 -3.17
CA GLN A 110 -21.44 -9.76 -2.92
C GLN A 110 -20.74 -10.96 -3.53
N LEU A 111 -20.24 -10.83 -4.76
CA LEU A 111 -19.45 -11.87 -5.40
C LEU A 111 -18.17 -12.17 -4.60
N LEU A 112 -17.45 -11.13 -4.15
CA LEU A 112 -16.26 -11.30 -3.31
C LEU A 112 -16.61 -12.04 -2.01
N THR A 113 -17.74 -11.74 -1.38
CA THR A 113 -18.20 -12.43 -0.17
C THR A 113 -18.39 -13.93 -0.45
N ASN A 114 -19.02 -14.30 -1.54
CA ASN A 114 -19.18 -15.71 -1.93
C ASN A 114 -17.83 -16.40 -2.17
N ILE A 115 -16.85 -15.69 -2.76
CA ILE A 115 -15.49 -16.23 -2.96
C ILE A 115 -14.79 -16.47 -1.61
N ILE A 116 -14.92 -15.52 -0.66
CA ILE A 116 -14.35 -15.64 0.69
C ILE A 116 -14.98 -16.85 1.41
N GLU A 117 -16.28 -17.03 1.33
CA GLU A 117 -16.99 -18.16 1.93
C GLU A 117 -16.61 -19.49 1.28
N ALA A 118 -16.36 -19.51 -0.03
CA ALA A 118 -15.93 -20.72 -0.75
C ALA A 118 -14.54 -21.24 -0.29
N ILE A 119 -13.71 -20.36 0.26
CA ILE A 119 -12.43 -20.75 0.89
C ILE A 119 -12.55 -20.92 2.41
N HIS A 120 -13.78 -21.08 2.93
CA HIS A 120 -14.09 -21.30 4.35
C HIS A 120 -13.67 -20.17 5.28
N LEU A 121 -13.60 -18.94 4.79
CA LEU A 121 -13.37 -17.75 5.58
C LEU A 121 -14.63 -16.89 5.68
N LYS A 122 -14.69 -16.04 6.69
CA LYS A 122 -15.70 -14.99 6.83
C LYS A 122 -15.12 -13.63 6.50
N ARG A 123 -15.97 -12.70 6.12
CA ARG A 123 -15.57 -11.34 5.76
C ARG A 123 -14.78 -10.63 6.88
N GLU A 124 -15.13 -10.90 8.14
CA GLU A 124 -14.48 -10.35 9.32
C GLU A 124 -13.09 -10.94 9.61
N GLN A 125 -12.74 -12.08 8.99
CA GLN A 125 -11.45 -12.76 9.16
C GLN A 125 -10.40 -12.31 8.14
N VAL A 126 -10.81 -11.66 7.08
CA VAL A 126 -9.95 -11.09 6.04
C VAL A 126 -9.89 -9.58 6.16
N TYR A 127 -8.98 -8.91 5.47
CA TYR A 127 -8.99 -7.46 5.33
C TYR A 127 -9.28 -7.09 3.88
N ILE A 128 -10.19 -6.16 3.67
CA ILE A 128 -10.63 -5.74 2.33
C ILE A 128 -10.41 -4.24 2.20
N CYS A 129 -9.74 -3.82 1.14
CA CYS A 129 -9.51 -2.41 0.85
C CYS A 129 -9.39 -2.16 -0.66
N ASN A 130 -9.10 -0.93 -1.03
CA ASN A 130 -8.83 -0.50 -2.39
C ASN A 130 -7.51 0.28 -2.45
N ILE A 131 -6.90 0.37 -3.63
CA ILE A 131 -5.72 1.21 -3.89
C ILE A 131 -6.07 2.67 -3.60
N VAL A 132 -7.14 3.21 -4.24
CA VAL A 132 -7.66 4.54 -3.91
C VAL A 132 -8.81 4.42 -2.91
N LYS A 133 -8.90 5.39 -1.98
CA LYS A 133 -9.90 5.38 -0.89
C LYS A 133 -11.13 6.23 -1.18
N CYS A 134 -11.13 6.94 -2.29
CA CYS A 134 -12.22 7.80 -2.74
C CYS A 134 -12.75 7.29 -4.07
N ARG A 135 -14.05 7.46 -4.30
CA ARG A 135 -14.70 7.07 -5.55
C ARG A 135 -14.30 8.02 -6.68
N PRO A 136 -13.71 7.52 -7.79
CA PRO A 136 -13.48 8.35 -8.97
C PRO A 136 -14.82 8.78 -9.62
N PRO A 137 -14.92 10.00 -10.18
CA PRO A 137 -16.12 10.46 -10.85
C PRO A 137 -16.62 9.46 -11.90
N GLN A 138 -17.93 9.18 -11.91
CA GLN A 138 -18.59 8.24 -12.83
C GLN A 138 -18.00 6.81 -12.81
N ASN A 139 -17.36 6.41 -11.72
CA ASN A 139 -16.67 5.11 -11.58
C ASN A 139 -15.58 4.88 -12.66
N ARG A 140 -14.94 5.94 -13.17
CA ARG A 140 -13.81 5.78 -14.09
C ARG A 140 -12.60 5.16 -13.37
N ASN A 141 -11.66 4.63 -14.13
CA ASN A 141 -10.40 4.17 -13.57
C ASN A 141 -9.64 5.35 -12.91
N PRO A 142 -8.98 5.13 -11.76
CA PRO A 142 -8.11 6.12 -11.14
C PRO A 142 -6.97 6.55 -12.08
N GLN A 143 -6.59 7.81 -12.03
CA GLN A 143 -5.43 8.31 -12.77
C GLN A 143 -4.13 8.00 -12.02
N PRO A 144 -2.97 7.96 -12.70
CA PRO A 144 -1.69 7.64 -12.06
C PRO A 144 -1.35 8.54 -10.86
N ASP A 145 -1.65 9.84 -10.93
CA ASP A 145 -1.45 10.79 -9.84
C ASP A 145 -2.35 10.50 -8.63
N GLU A 146 -3.58 10.01 -8.87
CA GLU A 146 -4.51 9.61 -7.82
C GLU A 146 -4.05 8.34 -7.10
N ILE A 147 -3.49 7.37 -7.84
CA ILE A 147 -2.89 6.16 -7.28
C ILE A 147 -1.64 6.51 -6.46
N LEU A 148 -0.73 7.30 -7.05
CA LEU A 148 0.53 7.68 -6.41
C LEU A 148 0.34 8.52 -5.15
N SER A 149 -0.79 9.20 -4.99
CA SER A 149 -1.09 10.02 -3.82
C SER A 149 -1.10 9.25 -2.50
N LEU A 150 -1.32 7.93 -2.54
CA LEU A 150 -1.43 7.05 -1.37
C LEU A 150 -0.43 5.88 -1.37
N ILE A 151 0.47 5.77 -2.37
CA ILE A 151 1.33 4.59 -2.56
C ILE A 151 2.33 4.37 -1.40
N HIS A 152 2.61 5.39 -0.61
CA HIS A 152 3.57 5.34 0.51
C HIS A 152 2.92 5.22 1.89
N ILE A 153 1.64 4.91 1.93
CA ILE A 153 0.87 4.76 3.17
C ILE A 153 0.62 3.31 3.50
#